data_ccd1e38afdcb96a4068ac8633434670a
#
_entry.id   ccd1e38afdcb96a4068ac8633434670a
#
_cell.length_a   1.000
_cell.length_b   1.000
_cell.length_c   1.000
_cell.angle_alpha   90.00
_cell.angle_beta   90.00
_cell.angle_gamma   90.00
#
_symmetry.space_group_name_H-M   'P 1'
#
loop_
_entity.id
_entity.type
_entity.pdbx_description
1 polymer ?
#
loop_
_entity_poly.entity_id
_entity_poly.type
_entity_poly.pdbx_seq_one_letter_code
_entity_poly.pdbx_strand_id
1 'polypeptide(L)'
;MKHKKWKWNYYIISFIAFILILFFIDIYLEGSVGEYFVRELLDDREEVILSYSRYHEIRGTFRWDRLRSILTFIAVTGFLIVEISIYLASKISRNREKKKVVTQVEERLCQFRDDENPTEDQELRPIDVEIKSILNEKSRIEQEKEMEIQKKNDLVTYLAHDLKTPLTAIIGYLSILEESEVPEKIQKDYLKKVLDKAYHLEELTNQFFDITRFNLQEIPINKTKIDGEFFLQQITDEFYPLCIPKKLQIDLNISPNFKIYGDGGLLARVLNNILKNAISYSNNNSVIKITGKEEGEITSITAENDGDVISNQELELIFQKFYRRDKARSQSSGAGLGLAIAKEIVERHGGTLKAESANGHTTFSIHLPKSL
;
A
#
# COMPACT_ATOMS: atom_id res chain seq x y z
N MET A 1 2.82 -14.63 45.71
CA MET A 1 2.13 -15.52 46.68
C MET A 1 0.86 -16.20 46.13
N LYS A 2 0.27 -15.82 45.01
CA LYS A 2 -0.98 -16.43 44.45
C LYS A 2 -0.77 -17.80 43.75
N HIS A 3 0.41 -18.11 43.25
CA HIS A 3 0.70 -19.42 42.56
C HIS A 3 0.70 -20.66 43.46
N LYS A 4 0.89 -20.50 44.75
CA LYS A 4 0.95 -21.62 45.69
C LYS A 4 -0.46 -22.16 46.07
N LYS A 5 -1.49 -21.31 46.09
CA LYS A 5 -2.87 -21.76 46.43
C LYS A 5 -3.52 -22.63 45.36
N TRP A 6 -3.13 -22.53 44.10
CA TRP A 6 -3.72 -23.27 43.01
C TRP A 6 -3.28 -24.73 42.92
N LYS A 7 -2.02 -25.03 43.27
CA LYS A 7 -1.54 -26.41 43.34
C LYS A 7 -2.29 -27.23 44.39
N TRP A 8 -2.64 -26.62 45.52
CA TRP A 8 -3.39 -27.28 46.57
C TRP A 8 -4.81 -27.67 46.17
N ASN A 9 -5.49 -26.90 45.36
CA ASN A 9 -6.83 -27.25 44.88
C ASN A 9 -6.85 -28.48 44.00
N TYR A 10 -5.81 -28.75 43.24
CA TYR A 10 -5.73 -29.98 42.44
C TYR A 10 -5.53 -31.22 43.30
N TYR A 11 -4.68 -31.13 44.33
CA TYR A 11 -4.51 -32.22 45.25
C TYR A 11 -5.83 -32.51 46.03
N ILE A 12 -6.56 -31.45 46.39
CA ILE A 12 -7.86 -31.59 47.06
C ILE A 12 -8.88 -32.26 46.12
N ILE A 13 -8.95 -31.86 44.86
CA ILE A 13 -9.89 -32.44 43.86
C ILE A 13 -9.52 -33.91 43.59
N SER A 14 -8.23 -34.19 43.40
CA SER A 14 -7.73 -35.58 43.21
C SER A 14 -8.04 -36.44 44.44
N PHE A 15 -7.86 -35.90 45.64
CA PHE A 15 -8.14 -36.59 46.88
C PHE A 15 -9.66 -36.85 47.09
N ILE A 16 -10.51 -35.87 46.74
CA ILE A 16 -11.98 -36.05 46.78
C ILE A 16 -12.42 -37.08 45.75
N ALA A 17 -11.88 -37.06 44.54
CA ALA A 17 -12.13 -38.06 43.52
C ALA A 17 -11.74 -39.48 43.98
N PHE A 18 -10.58 -39.60 44.65
CA PHE A 18 -10.12 -40.86 45.24
C PHE A 18 -11.04 -41.36 46.33
N ILE A 19 -11.51 -40.48 47.24
CA ILE A 19 -12.48 -40.85 48.31
C ILE A 19 -13.82 -41.29 47.68
N LEU A 20 -14.29 -40.60 46.66
CA LEU A 20 -15.52 -40.95 45.95
C LEU A 20 -15.40 -42.34 45.27
N ILE A 21 -14.23 -42.66 44.71
CA ILE A 21 -13.96 -43.96 44.12
C ILE A 21 -13.94 -45.05 45.21
N LEU A 22 -13.31 -44.79 46.35
CA LEU A 22 -13.33 -45.71 47.47
C LEU A 22 -14.71 -45.95 48.02
N PHE A 23 -15.51 -44.89 48.20
CA PHE A 23 -16.90 -44.97 48.65
C PHE A 23 -17.80 -45.71 47.64
N PHE A 24 -17.59 -45.51 46.34
CA PHE A 24 -18.27 -46.24 45.30
C PHE A 24 -17.89 -47.72 45.28
N ILE A 25 -16.62 -48.03 45.52
CA ILE A 25 -16.12 -49.41 45.69
C ILE A 25 -16.77 -50.06 46.90
N ASP A 26 -16.85 -49.36 48.04
CA ASP A 26 -17.45 -49.86 49.28
C ASP A 26 -18.92 -50.21 49.10
N ILE A 27 -19.71 -49.30 48.55
CA ILE A 27 -21.16 -49.52 48.25
C ILE A 27 -21.35 -50.68 47.27
N TYR A 28 -20.49 -50.81 46.27
CA TYR A 28 -20.62 -51.85 45.25
C TYR A 28 -20.11 -53.22 45.75
N LEU A 29 -19.21 -53.26 46.72
CA LEU A 29 -18.69 -54.49 47.31
C LEU A 29 -19.73 -55.14 48.29
N GLU A 30 -20.57 -54.35 48.92
CA GLU A 30 -21.65 -54.87 49.76
C GLU A 30 -22.87 -55.38 48.95
N GLY A 31 -22.93 -55.14 47.63
CA GLY A 31 -24.01 -55.55 46.73
C GLY A 31 -23.64 -56.71 45.83
N SER A 32 -24.33 -56.78 44.66
CA SER A 32 -24.15 -57.82 43.63
C SER A 32 -22.71 -57.95 43.08
N VAL A 33 -21.87 -56.91 43.24
CA VAL A 33 -20.45 -56.90 42.83
C VAL A 33 -19.59 -57.65 43.88
N GLY A 34 -19.95 -57.57 45.17
CA GLY A 34 -19.29 -58.33 46.20
C GLY A 34 -19.45 -59.86 46.01
N GLU A 35 -20.68 -60.28 45.65
CA GLU A 35 -20.95 -61.68 45.30
C GLU A 35 -20.17 -62.13 44.05
N TYR A 36 -20.08 -61.23 43.01
CA TYR A 36 -19.28 -61.51 41.82
C TYR A 36 -17.79 -61.64 42.15
N PHE A 37 -17.26 -60.75 42.99
CA PHE A 37 -15.85 -60.81 43.45
C PHE A 37 -15.55 -62.07 44.25
N VAL A 38 -16.44 -62.44 45.17
CA VAL A 38 -16.31 -63.70 45.95
C VAL A 38 -16.33 -64.92 45.02
N ARG A 39 -17.24 -64.90 44.03
CA ARG A 39 -17.37 -66.00 43.07
C ARG A 39 -16.18 -66.09 42.13
N GLU A 40 -15.56 -64.95 41.77
CA GLU A 40 -14.39 -64.86 40.85
C GLU A 40 -13.06 -65.14 41.55
N LEU A 41 -12.97 -64.86 42.87
CA LEU A 41 -11.75 -65.08 43.68
C LEU A 41 -11.70 -66.44 44.34
N LEU A 42 -12.81 -67.10 44.53
CA LEU A 42 -12.89 -68.43 45.10
C LEU A 42 -13.28 -69.43 43.99
N ASP A 43 -12.32 -70.30 43.63
CA ASP A 43 -12.52 -71.41 42.69
C ASP A 43 -12.82 -72.65 43.52
N ASP A 44 -13.74 -73.50 43.08
CA ASP A 44 -14.13 -74.75 43.70
C ASP A 44 -14.86 -74.61 45.04
N ARG A 45 -16.19 -74.53 44.97
CA ARG A 45 -17.05 -74.92 46.07
C ARG A 45 -17.17 -76.44 46.08
N GLU A 46 -16.32 -77.10 46.80
CA GLU A 46 -16.62 -78.51 47.17
C GLU A 46 -17.63 -78.47 48.30
N GLU A 47 -18.85 -78.82 48.00
CA GLU A 47 -19.83 -79.16 49.06
C GLU A 47 -19.44 -80.52 49.65
N VAL A 48 -18.77 -80.50 50.76
CA VAL A 48 -18.52 -81.70 51.51
C VAL A 48 -19.70 -81.94 52.44
N ILE A 49 -20.67 -82.85 52.05
CA ILE A 49 -21.71 -83.30 52.88
C ILE A 49 -21.20 -84.27 53.94
N LEU A 50 -20.87 -83.76 55.11
CA LEU A 50 -20.61 -84.58 56.26
C LEU A 50 -21.91 -85.05 56.85
N SER A 51 -22.17 -86.36 56.77
CA SER A 51 -23.39 -87.06 57.17
C SER A 51 -23.60 -87.10 58.72
N TYR A 52 -23.79 -86.01 59.37
CA TYR A 52 -24.43 -85.97 60.73
C TYR A 52 -24.64 -84.56 61.32
N SER A 53 -24.24 -83.54 60.64
CA SER A 53 -24.73 -82.20 61.08
C SER A 53 -24.78 -81.24 59.88
N ARG A 54 -25.86 -80.44 59.82
CA ARG A 54 -26.09 -79.43 58.75
C ARG A 54 -25.10 -78.23 58.84
N TYR A 55 -23.87 -78.44 58.69
CA TYR A 55 -22.85 -77.38 58.54
C TYR A 55 -22.24 -77.52 57.19
N HIS A 56 -22.48 -76.59 56.34
CA HIS A 56 -21.75 -76.42 55.04
C HIS A 56 -20.49 -75.76 55.36
N GLU A 57 -19.37 -76.44 55.30
CA GLU A 57 -18.02 -75.82 55.33
C GLU A 57 -17.60 -75.55 53.88
N ILE A 58 -17.57 -74.26 53.48
CA ILE A 58 -17.11 -73.87 52.17
C ILE A 58 -15.57 -73.80 52.22
N ARG A 59 -14.89 -74.81 51.66
CA ARG A 59 -13.42 -74.78 51.44
C ARG A 59 -13.17 -74.36 50.02
N GLY A 60 -12.72 -73.08 49.78
CA GLY A 60 -12.28 -72.59 48.51
C GLY A 60 -10.78 -72.24 48.61
N THR A 61 -10.02 -72.53 47.57
CA THR A 61 -8.65 -71.99 47.43
C THR A 61 -8.67 -70.57 46.89
N PHE A 62 -8.00 -69.66 47.59
CA PHE A 62 -7.93 -68.26 47.20
C PHE A 62 -7.02 -68.08 45.99
N ARG A 63 -7.55 -67.41 44.92
CA ARG A 63 -6.84 -67.19 43.65
C ARG A 63 -6.09 -65.88 43.66
N TRP A 64 -4.84 -65.90 44.11
CA TRP A 64 -3.96 -64.79 44.21
C TRP A 64 -3.65 -64.14 42.84
N ASP A 65 -3.63 -64.90 41.76
CA ASP A 65 -3.40 -64.45 40.39
C ASP A 65 -4.53 -63.50 39.92
N ARG A 66 -5.76 -63.80 40.20
CA ARG A 66 -6.91 -62.92 39.84
C ARG A 66 -6.95 -61.63 40.68
N LEU A 67 -6.72 -61.75 41.98
CA LEU A 67 -6.61 -60.59 42.85
C LEU A 67 -5.51 -59.64 42.38
N ARG A 68 -4.34 -60.18 42.00
CA ARG A 68 -3.26 -59.38 41.45
C ARG A 68 -3.65 -58.67 40.15
N SER A 69 -4.38 -59.35 39.24
CA SER A 69 -4.84 -58.77 37.97
C SER A 69 -5.84 -57.62 38.19
N ILE A 70 -6.78 -57.77 39.13
CA ILE A 70 -7.76 -56.74 39.49
C ILE A 70 -7.04 -55.53 40.11
N LEU A 71 -6.12 -55.75 41.05
CA LEU A 71 -5.32 -54.64 41.64
C LEU A 71 -4.48 -53.89 40.63
N THR A 72 -3.83 -54.63 39.69
CA THR A 72 -3.09 -53.97 38.59
C THR A 72 -3.98 -53.17 37.66
N PHE A 73 -5.17 -53.67 37.32
CA PHE A 73 -6.12 -52.94 36.51
C PHE A 73 -6.61 -51.65 37.20
N ILE A 74 -6.93 -51.71 38.51
CA ILE A 74 -7.31 -50.51 39.28
C ILE A 74 -6.13 -49.50 39.34
N ALA A 75 -4.93 -49.97 39.57
CA ALA A 75 -3.74 -49.10 39.59
C ALA A 75 -3.50 -48.40 38.27
N VAL A 76 -3.57 -49.12 37.13
CA VAL A 76 -3.38 -48.57 35.80
C VAL A 76 -4.48 -47.56 35.44
N THR A 77 -5.77 -47.90 35.70
CA THR A 77 -6.86 -46.97 35.43
C THR A 77 -6.82 -45.73 36.31
N GLY A 78 -6.48 -45.86 37.58
CA GLY A 78 -6.25 -44.76 38.50
C GLY A 78 -5.11 -43.83 38.02
N PHE A 79 -4.00 -44.41 37.58
CA PHE A 79 -2.87 -43.63 37.01
C PHE A 79 -3.30 -42.84 35.76
N LEU A 80 -4.02 -43.45 34.81
CA LEU A 80 -4.51 -42.79 33.61
C LEU A 80 -5.47 -41.62 33.93
N ILE A 81 -6.35 -41.79 34.92
CA ILE A 81 -7.26 -40.70 35.34
C ILE A 81 -6.49 -39.51 35.90
N VAL A 82 -5.44 -39.76 36.69
CA VAL A 82 -4.59 -38.69 37.23
C VAL A 82 -3.85 -37.96 36.11
N GLU A 83 -3.27 -38.67 35.16
CA GLU A 83 -2.58 -38.08 34.02
C GLU A 83 -3.50 -37.22 33.16
N ILE A 84 -4.71 -37.72 32.83
CA ILE A 84 -5.70 -36.97 32.08
C ILE A 84 -6.13 -35.72 32.86
N SER A 85 -6.32 -35.80 34.17
CA SER A 85 -6.70 -34.68 35.03
C SER A 85 -5.61 -33.60 35.04
N ILE A 86 -4.35 -33.97 35.15
CA ILE A 86 -3.20 -33.05 35.08
C ILE A 86 -3.13 -32.39 33.72
N TYR A 87 -3.30 -33.15 32.64
CA TYR A 87 -3.30 -32.62 31.27
C TYR A 87 -4.43 -31.58 31.06
N LEU A 88 -5.67 -31.91 31.44
CA LEU A 88 -6.82 -31.00 31.33
C LEU A 88 -6.62 -29.73 32.17
N ALA A 89 -6.15 -29.88 33.38
CA ALA A 89 -5.86 -28.75 34.25
C ALA A 89 -4.78 -27.81 33.66
N SER A 90 -3.69 -28.39 33.12
CA SER A 90 -2.66 -27.62 32.43
C SER A 90 -3.17 -26.89 31.17
N LYS A 91 -4.04 -27.53 30.39
CA LYS A 91 -4.67 -26.95 29.21
C LYS A 91 -5.60 -25.77 29.55
N ILE A 92 -6.43 -25.95 30.61
CA ILE A 92 -7.34 -24.89 31.08
C ILE A 92 -6.55 -23.69 31.63
N SER A 93 -5.48 -23.93 32.38
CA SER A 93 -4.60 -22.87 32.90
C SER A 93 -3.99 -22.04 31.77
N ARG A 94 -3.39 -22.71 30.77
CA ARG A 94 -2.80 -22.04 29.59
C ARG A 94 -3.83 -21.22 28.79
N ASN A 95 -5.04 -21.72 28.63
CA ASN A 95 -6.07 -20.99 27.93
C ASN A 95 -6.58 -19.77 28.71
N ARG A 96 -6.61 -19.83 30.04
CA ARG A 96 -6.97 -18.69 30.90
C ARG A 96 -5.88 -17.60 30.88
N GLU A 97 -4.62 -17.97 30.90
CA GLU A 97 -3.51 -17.00 30.76
C GLU A 97 -3.55 -16.29 29.40
N LYS A 98 -3.75 -17.07 28.31
CA LYS A 98 -3.91 -16.47 26.96
C LYS A 98 -5.09 -15.49 26.90
N LYS A 99 -6.26 -15.88 27.44
CA LYS A 99 -7.42 -14.98 27.46
C LYS A 99 -7.16 -13.69 28.27
N LYS A 100 -6.46 -13.79 29.40
CA LYS A 100 -6.11 -12.59 30.18
C LYS A 100 -5.21 -11.63 29.42
N VAL A 101 -4.20 -12.15 28.72
CA VAL A 101 -3.31 -11.31 27.90
C VAL A 101 -4.08 -10.66 26.77
N VAL A 102 -4.95 -11.40 26.07
CA VAL A 102 -5.79 -10.85 24.99
C VAL A 102 -6.70 -9.74 25.54
N THR A 103 -7.40 -9.97 26.64
CA THR A 103 -8.28 -8.96 27.24
C THR A 103 -7.50 -7.71 27.70
N GLN A 104 -6.32 -7.89 28.28
CA GLN A 104 -5.45 -6.76 28.63
C GLN A 104 -4.98 -5.96 27.40
N VAL A 105 -4.67 -6.64 26.30
CA VAL A 105 -4.31 -5.96 25.04
C VAL A 105 -5.51 -5.25 24.43
N GLU A 106 -6.71 -5.86 24.45
CA GLU A 106 -7.96 -5.23 23.97
C GLU A 106 -8.33 -3.99 24.80
N GLU A 107 -8.30 -4.10 26.12
CA GLU A 107 -8.55 -2.95 27.01
C GLU A 107 -7.54 -1.82 26.75
N ARG A 108 -6.28 -2.16 26.49
CA ARG A 108 -5.25 -1.17 26.16
C ARG A 108 -5.44 -0.52 24.81
N LEU A 109 -5.78 -1.30 23.77
CA LEU A 109 -6.10 -0.73 22.46
C LEU A 109 -7.28 0.25 22.53
N CYS A 110 -8.27 -0.02 23.38
CA CYS A 110 -9.37 0.91 23.63
C CYS A 110 -8.90 2.17 24.36
N GLN A 111 -8.01 2.06 25.38
CA GLN A 111 -7.46 3.20 26.09
C GLN A 111 -6.59 4.09 25.22
N PHE A 112 -5.75 3.52 24.32
CA PHE A 112 -4.96 4.28 23.36
C PHE A 112 -5.80 5.04 22.33
N ARG A 113 -7.04 4.60 22.09
CA ARG A 113 -7.96 5.32 21.20
C ARG A 113 -8.50 6.59 21.87
N ASP A 114 -8.64 6.58 23.19
CA ASP A 114 -9.35 7.61 23.94
C ASP A 114 -8.41 8.49 24.81
N ASP A 115 -7.16 8.09 25.08
CA ASP A 115 -6.23 8.82 25.93
C ASP A 115 -4.74 8.63 25.56
N GLU A 116 -3.97 9.71 25.44
CA GLU A 116 -2.57 9.71 24.99
C GLU A 116 -1.52 9.31 26.05
N ASN A 117 -1.92 8.95 27.27
CA ASN A 117 -0.98 8.76 28.36
C ASN A 117 -0.42 7.33 28.46
N PRO A 118 0.92 7.16 28.42
CA PRO A 118 1.54 5.86 28.64
C PRO A 118 1.44 5.44 30.10
N THR A 119 1.12 4.18 30.33
CA THR A 119 0.97 3.60 31.67
C THR A 119 2.33 3.40 32.38
N GLU A 120 2.33 3.47 33.71
CA GLU A 120 3.48 3.25 34.60
C GLU A 120 4.02 1.79 34.62
N ASP A 121 3.40 0.87 33.90
CA ASP A 121 3.74 -0.56 33.94
C ASP A 121 4.93 -0.89 33.03
N GLN A 122 6.11 -1.08 33.60
CA GLN A 122 7.40 -1.30 32.91
C GLN A 122 7.41 -2.54 32.00
N GLU A 123 6.64 -3.59 32.30
CA GLU A 123 6.63 -4.83 31.53
C GLU A 123 5.89 -4.68 30.17
N LEU A 124 4.98 -3.70 30.06
CA LEU A 124 4.15 -3.49 28.85
C LEU A 124 4.64 -2.33 27.98
N ARG A 125 5.62 -1.56 28.44
CA ARG A 125 6.19 -0.42 27.69
C ARG A 125 6.61 -0.74 26.24
N PRO A 126 7.26 -1.89 25.93
CA PRO A 126 7.63 -2.21 24.54
C PRO A 126 6.40 -2.39 23.63
N ILE A 127 5.31 -2.95 24.17
CA ILE A 127 4.06 -3.15 23.43
C ILE A 127 3.37 -1.81 23.17
N ASP A 128 3.38 -0.91 24.15
CA ASP A 128 2.81 0.43 24.03
C ASP A 128 3.52 1.26 22.95
N VAL A 129 4.85 1.17 22.87
CA VAL A 129 5.65 1.83 21.82
C VAL A 129 5.31 1.28 20.45
N GLU A 130 5.18 -0.03 20.31
CA GLU A 130 4.84 -0.69 19.03
C GLU A 130 3.44 -0.34 18.57
N ILE A 131 2.44 -0.35 19.47
CA ILE A 131 1.06 0.07 19.16
C ILE A 131 1.03 1.52 18.71
N LYS A 132 1.75 2.42 19.40
CA LYS A 132 1.82 3.84 19.03
C LYS A 132 2.48 4.03 17.66
N SER A 133 3.52 3.26 17.34
CA SER A 133 4.16 3.30 16.02
C SER A 133 3.20 2.87 14.90
N ILE A 134 2.42 1.80 15.12
CA ILE A 134 1.42 1.29 14.16
C ILE A 134 0.28 2.30 13.97
N LEU A 135 -0.21 2.92 15.04
CA LEU A 135 -1.26 3.93 14.96
C LEU A 135 -0.78 5.19 14.22
N ASN A 136 0.44 5.65 14.50
CA ASN A 136 1.04 6.78 13.80
C ASN A 136 1.24 6.48 12.31
N GLU A 137 1.72 5.28 11.97
CA GLU A 137 1.89 4.84 10.58
C GLU A 137 0.54 4.75 9.86
N LYS A 138 -0.49 4.18 10.52
CA LYS A 138 -1.86 4.14 9.98
C LYS A 138 -2.41 5.54 9.73
N SER A 139 -2.27 6.45 10.70
CA SER A 139 -2.70 7.85 10.57
C SER A 139 -1.97 8.56 9.42
N ARG A 140 -0.66 8.31 9.26
CA ARG A 140 0.13 8.84 8.14
C ARG A 140 -0.40 8.35 6.80
N ILE A 141 -0.66 7.04 6.66
CA ILE A 141 -1.20 6.44 5.45
C ILE A 141 -2.61 6.99 5.13
N GLU A 142 -3.45 7.17 6.14
CA GLU A 142 -4.78 7.77 5.96
C GLU A 142 -4.68 9.22 5.50
N GLN A 143 -3.81 10.03 6.10
CA GLN A 143 -3.56 11.41 5.68
C GLN A 143 -2.99 11.49 4.24
N GLU A 144 -2.06 10.60 3.89
CA GLU A 144 -1.51 10.52 2.53
C GLU A 144 -2.62 10.21 1.51
N LYS A 145 -3.52 9.26 1.83
CA LYS A 145 -4.68 8.94 0.97
C LYS A 145 -5.66 10.09 0.85
N GLU A 146 -5.99 10.76 1.95
CA GLU A 146 -6.87 11.93 1.92
C GLU A 146 -6.28 13.05 1.08
N MET A 147 -4.98 13.33 1.23
CA MET A 147 -4.27 14.31 0.39
C MET A 147 -4.27 13.90 -1.10
N GLU A 148 -4.14 12.62 -1.41
CA GLU A 148 -4.19 12.12 -2.79
C GLU A 148 -5.60 12.30 -3.39
N ILE A 149 -6.66 11.96 -2.64
CA ILE A 149 -8.04 12.17 -3.04
C ILE A 149 -8.32 13.67 -3.25
N GLN A 150 -7.87 14.52 -2.33
CA GLN A 150 -8.03 15.96 -2.45
C GLN A 150 -7.34 16.50 -3.70
N LYS A 151 -6.09 16.13 -3.96
CA LYS A 151 -5.36 16.49 -5.18
C LYS A 151 -6.10 16.06 -6.45
N LYS A 152 -6.73 14.87 -6.42
CA LYS A 152 -7.54 14.37 -7.54
C LYS A 152 -8.82 15.18 -7.75
N ASN A 153 -9.51 15.58 -6.68
CA ASN A 153 -10.71 16.40 -6.74
C ASN A 153 -10.39 17.83 -7.20
N ASP A 154 -9.31 18.40 -6.71
CA ASP A 154 -8.82 19.72 -7.13
C ASP A 154 -8.47 19.72 -8.63
N LEU A 155 -7.86 18.63 -9.10
CA LEU A 155 -7.59 18.41 -10.52
C LEU A 155 -8.86 18.48 -11.38
N VAL A 156 -9.89 17.71 -11.00
CA VAL A 156 -11.16 17.66 -11.75
C VAL A 156 -11.82 19.03 -11.77
N THR A 157 -11.84 19.72 -10.63
CA THR A 157 -12.45 21.05 -10.48
C THR A 157 -11.73 22.10 -11.35
N TYR A 158 -10.40 22.10 -11.30
CA TYR A 158 -9.56 22.99 -12.10
C TYR A 158 -9.78 22.78 -13.60
N LEU A 159 -9.73 21.52 -14.04
CA LEU A 159 -9.94 21.18 -15.45
C LEU A 159 -11.34 21.54 -15.95
N ALA A 160 -12.37 21.32 -15.14
CA ALA A 160 -13.72 21.70 -15.48
C ALA A 160 -13.86 23.23 -15.70
N HIS A 161 -13.18 24.03 -14.86
CA HIS A 161 -13.13 25.48 -15.00
C HIS A 161 -12.41 25.91 -16.28
N ASP A 162 -11.22 25.32 -16.54
CA ASP A 162 -10.38 25.69 -17.69
C ASP A 162 -10.95 25.22 -19.03
N LEU A 163 -11.71 24.12 -19.05
CA LEU A 163 -12.49 23.71 -20.23
C LEU A 163 -13.72 24.60 -20.47
N LYS A 164 -14.41 25.05 -19.39
CA LYS A 164 -15.59 25.89 -19.49
C LYS A 164 -15.29 27.25 -20.10
N THR A 165 -14.14 27.85 -19.76
CA THR A 165 -13.79 29.22 -20.20
C THR A 165 -13.65 29.34 -21.73
N PRO A 166 -12.83 28.53 -22.44
CA PRO A 166 -12.75 28.60 -23.91
C PRO A 166 -14.08 28.19 -24.58
N LEU A 167 -14.79 27.20 -24.00
CA LEU A 167 -16.10 26.80 -24.54
C LEU A 167 -17.12 27.92 -24.48
N THR A 168 -17.21 28.65 -23.37
CA THR A 168 -18.10 29.81 -23.23
C THR A 168 -17.74 30.92 -24.24
N ALA A 169 -16.45 31.15 -24.47
CA ALA A 169 -16.00 32.14 -25.46
C ALA A 169 -16.36 31.72 -26.89
N ILE A 170 -16.20 30.45 -27.25
CA ILE A 170 -16.59 29.89 -28.56
C ILE A 170 -18.09 30.11 -28.76
N ILE A 171 -18.92 29.68 -27.80
CA ILE A 171 -20.38 29.87 -27.88
C ILE A 171 -20.72 31.34 -28.02
N GLY A 172 -20.12 32.23 -27.20
CA GLY A 172 -20.40 33.65 -27.23
C GLY A 172 -20.07 34.31 -28.58
N TYR A 173 -18.92 34.01 -29.19
CA TYR A 173 -18.59 34.55 -30.52
C TYR A 173 -19.51 34.00 -31.61
N LEU A 174 -19.87 32.70 -31.53
CA LEU A 174 -20.79 32.09 -32.50
C LEU A 174 -22.20 32.66 -32.38
N SER A 175 -22.73 32.89 -31.16
CA SER A 175 -24.04 33.52 -30.94
C SER A 175 -24.08 34.96 -31.51
N ILE A 176 -23.00 35.75 -31.33
CA ILE A 176 -22.91 37.09 -31.91
C ILE A 176 -22.94 37.03 -33.45
N LEU A 177 -22.25 36.05 -34.05
CA LEU A 177 -22.21 35.84 -35.49
C LEU A 177 -23.57 35.39 -36.06
N GLU A 178 -24.37 34.66 -35.26
CA GLU A 178 -25.70 34.15 -35.66
C GLU A 178 -26.78 35.23 -35.52
N GLU A 179 -26.76 35.99 -34.40
CA GLU A 179 -27.84 36.91 -34.04
C GLU A 179 -27.67 38.33 -34.60
N SER A 180 -26.47 38.68 -35.10
CA SER A 180 -26.15 40.06 -35.49
C SER A 180 -25.59 40.14 -36.91
N GLU A 181 -25.98 41.17 -37.66
CA GLU A 181 -25.31 41.54 -38.92
C GLU A 181 -23.94 42.16 -38.58
N VAL A 182 -22.89 41.33 -38.59
CA VAL A 182 -21.52 41.76 -38.28
C VAL A 182 -20.77 42.10 -39.59
N PRO A 183 -20.03 43.22 -39.65
CA PRO A 183 -19.20 43.55 -40.82
C PRO A 183 -18.19 42.41 -41.11
N GLU A 184 -17.96 42.13 -42.41
CA GLU A 184 -17.13 41.00 -42.87
C GLU A 184 -15.75 40.91 -42.19
N LYS A 185 -15.13 42.09 -41.97
CA LYS A 185 -13.83 42.18 -41.29
C LYS A 185 -13.88 41.66 -39.84
N ILE A 186 -14.97 42.01 -39.10
CA ILE A 186 -15.18 41.60 -37.72
C ILE A 186 -15.57 40.11 -37.66
N GLN A 187 -16.37 39.65 -38.65
CA GLN A 187 -16.76 38.25 -38.80
C GLN A 187 -15.50 37.35 -38.94
N LYS A 188 -14.56 37.75 -39.80
CA LYS A 188 -13.29 37.02 -39.96
C LYS A 188 -12.47 37.01 -38.67
N ASP A 189 -12.42 38.11 -37.92
CA ASP A 189 -11.73 38.18 -36.63
C ASP A 189 -12.38 37.29 -35.58
N TYR A 190 -13.69 37.25 -35.49
CA TYR A 190 -14.42 36.37 -34.55
C TYR A 190 -14.23 34.89 -34.90
N LEU A 191 -14.31 34.51 -36.18
CA LEU A 191 -14.03 33.14 -36.63
C LEU A 191 -12.61 32.74 -36.28
N LYS A 192 -11.62 33.62 -36.44
CA LYS A 192 -10.25 33.34 -36.01
C LYS A 192 -10.15 33.11 -34.51
N LYS A 193 -10.81 33.94 -33.69
CA LYS A 193 -10.85 33.76 -32.22
C LYS A 193 -11.53 32.47 -31.81
N VAL A 194 -12.62 32.06 -32.49
CA VAL A 194 -13.29 30.78 -32.27
C VAL A 194 -12.34 29.64 -32.55
N LEU A 195 -11.62 29.68 -33.68
CA LEU A 195 -10.66 28.65 -34.07
C LEU A 195 -9.49 28.53 -33.06
N ASP A 196 -8.96 29.68 -32.65
CA ASP A 196 -7.88 29.72 -31.63
C ASP A 196 -8.35 29.12 -30.29
N LYS A 197 -9.62 29.39 -29.87
CA LYS A 197 -10.20 28.83 -28.66
C LYS A 197 -10.52 27.34 -28.78
N ALA A 198 -10.94 26.89 -29.97
CA ALA A 198 -11.15 25.46 -30.25
C ALA A 198 -9.86 24.65 -30.17
N TYR A 199 -8.76 25.15 -30.78
CA TYR A 199 -7.43 24.51 -30.62
C TYR A 199 -6.95 24.47 -29.16
N HIS A 200 -7.21 25.56 -28.43
CA HIS A 200 -6.86 25.56 -27.01
C HIS A 200 -7.66 24.52 -26.20
N LEU A 201 -8.97 24.37 -26.50
CA LEU A 201 -9.84 23.37 -25.89
C LEU A 201 -9.38 21.95 -26.23
N GLU A 202 -8.99 21.70 -27.48
CA GLU A 202 -8.39 20.42 -27.90
C GLU A 202 -7.11 20.09 -27.11
N GLU A 203 -6.22 21.08 -26.96
CA GLU A 203 -4.98 20.90 -26.19
C GLU A 203 -5.26 20.57 -24.72
N LEU A 204 -6.20 21.28 -24.06
CA LEU A 204 -6.62 20.98 -22.68
C LEU A 204 -7.22 19.58 -22.56
N THR A 205 -8.03 19.17 -23.53
CA THR A 205 -8.65 17.84 -23.56
C THR A 205 -7.59 16.75 -23.69
N ASN A 206 -6.61 16.94 -24.58
CA ASN A 206 -5.48 16.01 -24.73
C ASN A 206 -4.66 15.92 -23.44
N GLN A 207 -4.37 17.04 -22.77
CA GLN A 207 -3.70 17.06 -21.48
C GLN A 207 -4.50 16.32 -20.39
N PHE A 208 -5.83 16.42 -20.40
CA PHE A 208 -6.71 15.68 -19.49
C PHE A 208 -6.64 14.17 -19.71
N PHE A 209 -6.77 13.73 -20.97
CA PHE A 209 -6.63 12.31 -21.31
C PHE A 209 -5.29 11.74 -20.88
N ASP A 210 -4.25 12.53 -20.99
CA ASP A 210 -2.92 12.12 -20.58
C ASP A 210 -2.82 11.87 -19.09
N ILE A 211 -3.31 12.81 -18.28
CA ILE A 211 -3.29 12.66 -16.83
C ILE A 211 -4.12 11.48 -16.39
N THR A 212 -5.31 11.29 -16.96
CA THR A 212 -6.17 10.15 -16.64
C THR A 212 -5.52 8.82 -17.03
N ARG A 213 -4.86 8.80 -18.19
CA ARG A 213 -4.14 7.61 -18.67
C ARG A 213 -2.90 7.29 -17.83
N PHE A 214 -2.14 8.30 -17.41
CA PHE A 214 -0.96 8.11 -16.56
C PHE A 214 -1.31 7.74 -15.12
N ASN A 215 -2.44 8.20 -14.58
CA ASN A 215 -2.88 7.90 -13.22
C ASN A 215 -3.63 6.56 -13.08
N LEU A 216 -4.24 6.03 -14.16
CA LEU A 216 -5.16 4.89 -14.11
C LEU A 216 -4.63 3.59 -14.70
N GLN A 217 -3.55 3.62 -15.48
CA GLN A 217 -3.01 2.42 -16.14
C GLN A 217 -1.49 2.46 -16.17
N GLU A 218 -0.87 1.30 -15.95
CA GLU A 218 0.51 1.06 -16.38
C GLU A 218 0.52 1.10 -17.92
N ILE A 219 0.94 2.23 -18.48
CA ILE A 219 1.14 2.33 -19.93
C ILE A 219 2.32 1.44 -20.25
N PRO A 220 2.16 0.38 -21.06
CA PRO A 220 3.29 -0.41 -21.50
C PRO A 220 4.20 0.48 -22.34
N ILE A 221 5.44 0.67 -21.87
CA ILE A 221 6.45 1.44 -22.60
C ILE A 221 7.07 0.51 -23.63
N ASN A 222 6.90 0.84 -24.90
CA ASN A 222 7.53 0.11 -25.98
C ASN A 222 8.90 0.72 -26.30
N LYS A 223 9.91 0.33 -25.54
CA LYS A 223 11.28 0.84 -25.74
C LYS A 223 11.90 0.26 -26.99
N THR A 224 12.32 1.14 -27.87
CA THR A 224 13.04 0.82 -29.11
C THR A 224 14.31 1.65 -29.22
N LYS A 225 15.22 1.23 -30.09
CA LYS A 225 16.40 2.02 -30.43
C LYS A 225 16.04 3.07 -31.46
N ILE A 226 16.18 4.33 -31.11
CA ILE A 226 15.80 5.49 -31.92
C ILE A 226 17.08 6.15 -32.44
N ASP A 227 17.07 6.58 -33.69
CA ASP A 227 18.09 7.47 -34.21
C ASP A 227 17.91 8.86 -33.58
N GLY A 228 18.81 9.23 -32.67
CA GLY A 228 18.62 10.43 -31.84
C GLY A 228 18.84 11.72 -32.64
N GLU A 229 19.68 11.73 -33.67
CA GLU A 229 19.89 12.90 -34.53
C GLU A 229 18.62 13.17 -35.35
N PHE A 230 18.13 12.18 -36.07
CA PHE A 230 16.90 12.30 -36.86
C PHE A 230 15.69 12.67 -35.98
N PHE A 231 15.57 12.04 -34.80
CA PHE A 231 14.49 12.27 -33.85
C PHE A 231 14.48 13.72 -33.33
N LEU A 232 15.61 14.25 -32.89
CA LEU A 232 15.69 15.63 -32.41
C LEU A 232 15.48 16.64 -33.54
N GLN A 233 16.02 16.38 -34.75
CA GLN A 233 15.81 17.22 -35.92
C GLN A 233 14.30 17.29 -36.26
N GLN A 234 13.63 16.16 -36.39
CA GLN A 234 12.21 16.13 -36.72
C GLN A 234 11.38 16.94 -35.72
N ILE A 235 11.60 16.75 -34.41
CA ILE A 235 10.86 17.49 -33.37
C ILE A 235 11.14 18.99 -33.47
N THR A 236 12.40 19.40 -33.65
CA THR A 236 12.72 20.84 -33.71
C THR A 236 12.14 21.51 -34.95
N ASP A 237 12.07 20.81 -36.09
CA ASP A 237 11.46 21.33 -37.32
C ASP A 237 9.98 21.63 -37.14
N GLU A 238 9.27 20.81 -36.35
CA GLU A 238 7.85 21.06 -36.02
C GLU A 238 7.63 22.36 -35.23
N PHE A 239 8.63 22.79 -34.45
CA PHE A 239 8.57 24.01 -33.62
C PHE A 239 9.06 25.28 -34.34
N TYR A 240 9.64 25.16 -35.51
CA TYR A 240 10.16 26.35 -36.26
C TYR A 240 9.10 27.45 -36.46
N PRO A 241 7.82 27.14 -36.85
CA PRO A 241 6.80 28.18 -37.01
C PRO A 241 6.50 28.95 -35.71
N LEU A 242 6.63 28.30 -34.54
CA LEU A 242 6.39 28.93 -33.24
C LEU A 242 7.53 29.85 -32.81
N CYS A 243 8.73 29.68 -33.38
CA CYS A 243 9.90 30.51 -33.11
C CYS A 243 9.84 31.86 -33.87
N ILE A 244 9.19 31.91 -35.03
CA ILE A 244 9.15 33.09 -35.91
C ILE A 244 8.63 34.37 -35.21
N PRO A 245 7.51 34.36 -34.43
CA PRO A 245 7.01 35.58 -33.82
C PRO A 245 7.97 36.24 -32.83
N LYS A 246 8.80 35.42 -32.14
CA LYS A 246 9.81 35.87 -31.18
C LYS A 246 11.20 35.98 -31.77
N LYS A 247 11.36 35.65 -33.06
CA LYS A 247 12.67 35.60 -33.76
C LYS A 247 13.67 34.72 -33.03
N LEU A 248 13.20 33.57 -32.52
CA LEU A 248 14.06 32.58 -31.87
C LEU A 248 14.74 31.71 -32.91
N GLN A 249 15.95 31.24 -32.57
CA GLN A 249 16.69 30.24 -33.34
C GLN A 249 16.85 29.00 -32.50
N ILE A 250 16.80 27.80 -33.12
CA ILE A 250 17.08 26.53 -32.43
C ILE A 250 18.44 26.05 -32.97
N ASP A 251 19.38 25.84 -32.08
CA ASP A 251 20.70 25.30 -32.36
C ASP A 251 20.82 23.87 -31.86
N LEU A 252 21.13 22.92 -32.76
CA LEU A 252 21.25 21.49 -32.46
C LEU A 252 22.72 21.09 -32.40
N ASN A 253 23.19 20.63 -31.25
CA ASN A 253 24.51 20.11 -31.04
C ASN A 253 24.45 18.64 -30.63
N ILE A 254 24.55 17.74 -31.59
CA ILE A 254 24.34 16.30 -31.41
C ILE A 254 25.63 15.53 -31.64
N SER A 255 25.99 14.67 -30.72
CA SER A 255 27.16 13.80 -30.86
C SER A 255 26.98 12.81 -32.01
N PRO A 256 28.06 12.48 -32.76
CA PRO A 256 27.99 11.50 -33.85
C PRO A 256 27.43 10.17 -33.40
N ASN A 257 26.55 9.57 -34.23
CA ASN A 257 25.87 8.28 -33.94
C ASN A 257 25.03 8.24 -32.67
N PHE A 258 24.52 9.39 -32.22
CA PHE A 258 23.68 9.52 -31.05
C PHE A 258 22.42 8.62 -31.15
N LYS A 259 22.25 7.76 -30.16
CA LYS A 259 21.09 6.86 -30.09
C LYS A 259 20.36 7.04 -28.77
N ILE A 260 19.04 6.92 -28.82
CA ILE A 260 18.14 6.99 -27.66
C ILE A 260 17.44 5.62 -27.53
N TYR A 261 17.33 5.12 -26.30
CA TYR A 261 16.55 3.91 -26.00
C TYR A 261 15.28 4.30 -25.25
N GLY A 262 14.12 4.12 -25.88
CA GLY A 262 12.86 4.49 -25.29
C GLY A 262 11.69 4.35 -26.24
N ASP A 263 10.52 4.76 -25.77
CA ASP A 263 9.31 4.88 -26.58
C ASP A 263 9.33 6.24 -27.30
N GLY A 264 9.46 6.18 -28.64
CA GLY A 264 9.61 7.40 -29.45
C GLY A 264 8.42 8.35 -29.31
N GLY A 265 7.19 7.84 -29.21
CA GLY A 265 5.98 8.67 -29.06
C GLY A 265 5.96 9.38 -27.70
N LEU A 266 6.30 8.67 -26.63
CA LEU A 266 6.36 9.24 -25.30
C LEU A 266 7.52 10.23 -25.14
N LEU A 267 8.71 9.93 -25.70
CA LEU A 267 9.85 10.84 -25.65
C LEU A 267 9.64 12.09 -26.50
N ALA A 268 8.99 11.98 -27.68
CA ALA A 268 8.59 13.13 -28.47
C ALA A 268 7.71 14.08 -27.64
N ARG A 269 6.79 13.52 -26.86
CA ARG A 269 5.95 14.30 -25.98
C ARG A 269 6.71 15.00 -24.85
N VAL A 270 7.75 14.36 -24.27
CA VAL A 270 8.64 14.99 -23.29
C VAL A 270 9.30 16.22 -23.91
N LEU A 271 9.90 16.06 -25.10
CA LEU A 271 10.58 17.16 -25.79
C LEU A 271 9.60 18.26 -26.22
N ASN A 272 8.42 17.92 -26.70
CA ASN A 272 7.37 18.89 -27.04
C ASN A 272 7.00 19.75 -25.83
N ASN A 273 6.84 19.17 -24.64
CA ASN A 273 6.54 19.92 -23.42
C ASN A 273 7.71 20.84 -23.01
N ILE A 274 8.95 20.37 -23.12
CA ILE A 274 10.14 21.17 -22.80
C ILE A 274 10.33 22.30 -23.82
N LEU A 275 10.18 22.03 -25.13
CA LEU A 275 10.33 23.03 -26.17
C LEU A 275 9.24 24.10 -26.13
N LYS A 276 7.97 23.71 -25.93
CA LYS A 276 6.88 24.68 -25.70
C LYS A 276 7.21 25.63 -24.54
N ASN A 277 7.76 25.05 -23.45
CA ASN A 277 8.17 25.84 -22.30
C ASN A 277 9.34 26.78 -22.64
N ALA A 278 10.40 26.25 -23.26
CA ALA A 278 11.55 27.05 -23.70
C ALA A 278 11.13 28.21 -24.61
N ILE A 279 10.32 27.97 -25.65
CA ILE A 279 9.82 29.01 -26.56
C ILE A 279 8.96 30.05 -25.83
N SER A 280 8.10 29.60 -24.91
CA SER A 280 7.19 30.49 -24.17
C SER A 280 7.93 31.48 -23.27
N TYR A 281 9.00 31.01 -22.61
CA TYR A 281 9.75 31.78 -21.61
C TYR A 281 11.07 32.37 -22.13
N SER A 282 11.47 32.08 -23.38
CA SER A 282 12.65 32.71 -24.00
C SER A 282 12.44 34.20 -24.25
N ASN A 283 13.52 34.93 -24.09
CA ASN A 283 13.64 36.29 -24.54
C ASN A 283 13.55 36.38 -26.07
N ASN A 284 13.04 37.48 -26.59
CA ASN A 284 13.03 37.70 -28.04
C ASN A 284 14.46 37.78 -28.60
N ASN A 285 14.66 37.34 -29.84
CA ASN A 285 15.95 37.30 -30.55
C ASN A 285 17.02 36.46 -29.84
N SER A 286 16.66 35.43 -29.10
CA SER A 286 17.57 34.51 -28.42
C SER A 286 17.67 33.14 -29.12
N VAL A 287 18.57 32.30 -28.62
CA VAL A 287 18.83 30.97 -29.15
C VAL A 287 18.42 29.92 -28.12
N ILE A 288 17.66 28.92 -28.55
CA ILE A 288 17.39 27.71 -27.79
C ILE A 288 18.39 26.65 -28.21
N LYS A 289 19.25 26.18 -27.29
CA LYS A 289 20.25 25.17 -27.58
C LYS A 289 19.74 23.80 -27.13
N ILE A 290 19.82 22.84 -28.07
CA ILE A 290 19.48 21.44 -27.79
C ILE A 290 20.77 20.63 -27.99
N THR A 291 21.17 19.90 -26.95
CA THR A 291 22.39 19.07 -27.02
C THR A 291 22.02 17.62 -26.76
N GLY A 292 22.50 16.72 -27.65
CA GLY A 292 22.34 15.27 -27.49
C GLY A 292 23.73 14.63 -27.34
N LYS A 293 23.99 13.94 -26.22
CA LYS A 293 25.27 13.29 -25.92
C LYS A 293 25.05 11.90 -25.30
N GLU A 294 26.03 11.04 -25.57
CA GLU A 294 26.16 9.76 -24.88
C GLU A 294 27.31 9.84 -23.86
N GLU A 295 26.97 9.61 -22.58
CA GLU A 295 27.94 9.66 -21.48
C GLU A 295 27.94 8.33 -20.73
N GLY A 296 28.91 7.44 -21.06
CA GLY A 296 28.95 6.09 -20.48
C GLY A 296 27.69 5.29 -20.74
N GLU A 297 26.97 4.86 -19.69
CA GLU A 297 25.71 4.09 -19.75
C GLU A 297 24.47 4.98 -19.83
N ILE A 298 24.62 6.29 -19.99
CA ILE A 298 23.56 7.27 -19.98
C ILE A 298 23.48 7.99 -21.31
N THR A 299 22.27 8.21 -21.82
CA THR A 299 21.96 9.15 -22.89
C THR A 299 21.47 10.44 -22.27
N SER A 300 22.11 11.57 -22.58
CA SER A 300 21.77 12.89 -22.08
C SER A 300 21.21 13.76 -23.20
N ILE A 301 20.05 14.38 -22.97
CA ILE A 301 19.46 15.40 -23.83
C ILE A 301 19.24 16.66 -23.00
N THR A 302 19.79 17.78 -23.42
CA THR A 302 19.60 19.06 -22.74
C THR A 302 18.94 20.07 -23.66
N ALA A 303 18.03 20.87 -23.09
CA ALA A 303 17.45 22.04 -23.77
C ALA A 303 17.69 23.26 -22.89
N GLU A 304 18.43 24.26 -23.44
CA GLU A 304 18.78 25.50 -22.77
C GLU A 304 18.12 26.67 -23.47
N ASN A 305 17.56 27.60 -22.72
CA ASN A 305 17.00 28.83 -23.24
C ASN A 305 17.32 30.03 -22.35
N ASP A 306 17.37 31.20 -22.98
CA ASP A 306 17.58 32.51 -22.32
C ASP A 306 16.21 33.04 -21.82
N GLY A 307 16.16 33.41 -20.55
CA GLY A 307 14.91 33.95 -19.98
C GLY A 307 15.05 34.36 -18.52
N ASP A 308 13.93 34.67 -17.88
CA ASP A 308 13.90 35.00 -16.46
C ASP A 308 14.40 33.86 -15.60
N VAL A 309 15.32 34.15 -14.67
CA VAL A 309 15.82 33.16 -13.71
C VAL A 309 14.69 32.59 -12.85
N ILE A 310 14.70 31.29 -12.70
CA ILE A 310 13.80 30.54 -11.82
C ILE A 310 14.51 30.35 -10.48
N SER A 311 13.88 30.75 -9.37
CA SER A 311 14.44 30.57 -8.05
C SER A 311 14.57 29.08 -7.67
N ASN A 312 15.50 28.73 -6.78
CA ASN A 312 15.70 27.34 -6.33
C ASN A 312 14.41 26.74 -5.72
N GLN A 313 13.60 27.54 -5.04
CA GLN A 313 12.31 27.10 -4.51
C GLN A 313 11.30 26.80 -5.64
N GLU A 314 11.28 27.63 -6.68
CA GLU A 314 10.41 27.42 -7.84
C GLU A 314 10.86 26.20 -8.69
N LEU A 315 12.19 25.94 -8.80
CA LEU A 315 12.72 24.80 -9.57
C LEU A 315 12.22 23.44 -9.05
N GLU A 316 11.92 23.32 -7.76
CA GLU A 316 11.28 22.11 -7.20
C GLU A 316 9.79 22.05 -7.53
N LEU A 317 9.14 23.21 -7.69
CA LEU A 317 7.71 23.32 -7.91
C LEU A 317 7.29 23.21 -9.38
N ILE A 318 8.17 23.60 -10.34
CA ILE A 318 7.82 23.59 -11.78
C ILE A 318 7.43 22.20 -12.32
N PHE A 319 7.83 21.12 -11.65
CA PHE A 319 7.44 19.74 -11.97
C PHE A 319 6.18 19.27 -11.25
N GLN A 320 5.63 20.09 -10.36
CA GLN A 320 4.35 19.76 -9.72
C GLN A 320 3.19 20.04 -10.67
N LYS A 321 2.17 19.19 -10.62
CA LYS A 321 0.95 19.35 -11.42
C LYS A 321 0.29 20.69 -11.08
N PHE A 322 -0.12 21.46 -12.11
CA PHE A 322 -0.80 22.77 -12.00
C PHE A 322 0.07 23.93 -11.48
N TYR A 323 1.33 23.72 -11.22
CA TYR A 323 2.18 24.82 -10.82
C TYR A 323 2.41 25.77 -11.99
N ARG A 324 2.18 27.06 -11.76
CA ARG A 324 2.44 28.16 -12.69
C ARG A 324 3.00 29.35 -11.93
N ARG A 325 4.03 29.97 -12.45
CA ARG A 325 4.55 31.23 -11.88
C ARG A 325 3.49 32.32 -12.01
N ASP A 326 3.29 33.14 -10.98
CA ASP A 326 2.23 34.18 -10.95
C ASP A 326 2.28 35.15 -12.13
N LYS A 327 3.50 35.48 -12.60
CA LYS A 327 3.70 36.33 -13.79
C LYS A 327 3.19 35.69 -15.10
N ALA A 328 3.11 34.39 -15.15
CA ALA A 328 2.71 33.64 -16.35
C ALA A 328 1.19 33.37 -16.44
N ARG A 329 0.45 33.63 -15.36
CA ARG A 329 -1.02 33.41 -15.34
C ARG A 329 -1.76 34.22 -16.38
N SER A 330 -1.25 35.41 -16.74
CA SER A 330 -1.91 36.33 -17.68
C SER A 330 -1.45 36.21 -19.15
N GLN A 331 -0.32 35.56 -19.43
CA GLN A 331 0.29 35.61 -20.77
C GLN A 331 0.52 34.26 -21.46
N SER A 332 0.57 33.12 -20.72
CA SER A 332 0.81 31.82 -21.34
C SER A 332 -0.40 30.90 -21.23
N SER A 333 -0.78 30.33 -22.37
CA SER A 333 -1.82 29.31 -22.47
C SER A 333 -1.23 27.96 -22.04
N GLY A 334 -1.66 27.41 -20.86
CA GLY A 334 -1.26 26.07 -20.46
C GLY A 334 -1.70 25.73 -19.02
N ALA A 335 -2.19 24.51 -18.81
CA ALA A 335 -2.72 24.02 -17.54
C ALA A 335 -1.64 23.76 -16.46
N GLY A 336 -0.36 24.02 -16.71
CA GLY A 336 0.75 23.71 -15.77
C GLY A 336 1.02 22.21 -15.60
N LEU A 337 0.73 21.43 -16.64
CA LEU A 337 0.82 19.97 -16.61
C LEU A 337 1.98 19.42 -17.44
N GLY A 338 2.48 20.17 -18.41
CA GLY A 338 3.44 19.68 -19.38
C GLY A 338 4.75 19.16 -18.77
N LEU A 339 5.36 19.90 -17.85
CA LEU A 339 6.59 19.48 -17.17
C LEU A 339 6.37 18.31 -16.20
N ALA A 340 5.21 18.25 -15.53
CA ALA A 340 4.87 17.13 -14.67
C ALA A 340 4.70 15.83 -15.47
N ILE A 341 4.05 15.91 -16.65
CA ILE A 341 3.90 14.78 -17.58
C ILE A 341 5.29 14.37 -18.14
N ALA A 342 6.12 15.35 -18.52
CA ALA A 342 7.48 15.07 -19.02
C ALA A 342 8.31 14.31 -17.97
N LYS A 343 8.27 14.74 -16.73
CA LYS A 343 8.96 14.08 -15.61
C LYS A 343 8.47 12.64 -15.40
N GLU A 344 7.17 12.43 -15.34
CA GLU A 344 6.56 11.10 -15.19
C GLU A 344 6.99 10.14 -16.32
N ILE A 345 6.97 10.61 -17.57
CA ILE A 345 7.40 9.81 -18.73
C ILE A 345 8.88 9.41 -18.60
N VAL A 346 9.76 10.36 -18.28
CA VAL A 346 11.19 10.11 -18.13
C VAL A 346 11.48 9.15 -16.98
N GLU A 347 10.83 9.31 -15.82
CA GLU A 347 10.96 8.42 -14.68
C GLU A 347 10.50 7.00 -15.00
N ARG A 348 9.41 6.83 -15.75
CA ARG A 348 8.94 5.51 -16.22
C ARG A 348 9.92 4.86 -17.21
N HIS A 349 10.70 5.64 -17.95
CA HIS A 349 11.79 5.12 -18.77
C HIS A 349 13.01 4.67 -17.95
N GLY A 350 12.99 4.89 -16.61
CA GLY A 350 14.13 4.65 -15.72
C GLY A 350 15.15 5.79 -15.73
N GLY A 351 14.74 6.96 -16.26
CA GLY A 351 15.58 8.15 -16.38
C GLY A 351 15.31 9.20 -15.31
N THR A 352 15.94 10.37 -15.46
CA THR A 352 15.73 11.54 -14.61
C THR A 352 15.58 12.80 -15.45
N LEU A 353 14.65 13.70 -15.06
CA LEU A 353 14.49 15.04 -15.63
C LEU A 353 14.78 16.06 -14.54
N LYS A 354 15.75 16.96 -14.84
CA LYS A 354 16.15 18.05 -13.95
C LYS A 354 16.04 19.40 -14.65
N ALA A 355 15.94 20.45 -13.86
CA ALA A 355 15.98 21.82 -14.34
C ALA A 355 16.97 22.62 -13.49
N GLU A 356 17.73 23.45 -14.13
CA GLU A 356 18.68 24.40 -13.52
C GLU A 356 18.45 25.78 -14.13
N SER A 357 18.54 26.83 -13.33
CA SER A 357 18.38 28.20 -13.81
C SER A 357 19.38 29.13 -13.12
N ALA A 358 20.27 29.71 -13.90
CA ALA A 358 21.27 30.63 -13.44
C ALA A 358 21.67 31.62 -14.55
N ASN A 359 22.12 32.79 -14.21
CA ASN A 359 22.67 33.80 -15.12
C ASN A 359 21.80 34.16 -16.34
N GLY A 360 20.48 34.08 -16.19
CA GLY A 360 19.56 34.36 -17.28
C GLY A 360 19.29 33.16 -18.22
N HIS A 361 19.83 31.99 -17.92
CA HIS A 361 19.63 30.74 -18.67
C HIS A 361 18.84 29.74 -17.85
N THR A 362 17.98 28.99 -18.50
CA THR A 362 17.29 27.84 -17.91
C THR A 362 17.60 26.61 -18.76
N THR A 363 18.08 25.54 -18.10
CA THR A 363 18.47 24.29 -18.74
C THR A 363 17.63 23.16 -18.20
N PHE A 364 16.94 22.43 -19.07
CA PHE A 364 16.28 21.17 -18.79
C PHE A 364 17.17 20.01 -19.22
N SER A 365 17.47 19.07 -18.34
CA SER A 365 18.33 17.93 -18.60
C SER A 365 17.59 16.62 -18.43
N ILE A 366 17.51 15.83 -19.50
CA ILE A 366 16.93 14.48 -19.56
C ILE A 366 18.09 13.50 -19.56
N HIS A 367 18.08 12.55 -18.63
CA HIS A 367 19.03 11.45 -18.59
C HIS A 367 18.27 10.13 -18.71
N LEU A 368 18.61 9.31 -19.70
CA LEU A 368 18.00 8.02 -19.96
C LEU A 368 19.04 6.91 -19.93
N PRO A 369 18.73 5.71 -19.43
CA PRO A 369 19.65 4.56 -19.52
C PRO A 369 19.80 4.11 -20.96
N LYS A 370 20.99 3.64 -21.36
CA LYS A 370 21.30 3.12 -22.71
C LYS A 370 20.76 1.71 -22.96
N SER A 371 20.41 0.98 -21.94
CA SER A 371 19.86 -0.37 -22.02
C SER A 371 18.74 -0.57 -21.02
N LEU A 372 17.96 -1.61 -21.23
CA LEU A 372 16.92 -2.12 -20.31
C LEU A 372 17.55 -2.69 -19.04
#